data_05dbdd5ffd2ed723ce75c80e18f48a4c
#
_entry.id   05dbdd5ffd2ed723ce75c80e18f48a4c
#
_cell.length_a   1.000
_cell.length_b   1.000
_cell.length_c   1.000
_cell.angle_alpha   90.00
_cell.angle_beta   90.00
_cell.angle_gamma   90.00
#
_symmetry.space_group_name_H-M   'P 1'
#
loop_
_entity.id
_entity.type
_entity.pdbx_description
1 polymer ?
#
loop_
_entity_poly.entity_id
_entity_poly.type
_entity_poly.pdbx_seq_one_letter_code
_entity_poly.pdbx_strand_id
1 'polypeptide(L)'
;MLTVVQSFFIVCIFSSSFTLVLSSNGDRTSFFNNCLRNCERQNCSADGLEIQEQAVKYYQQTVFDKLMQWTCSDECQYGCMWRTVEAFQDRNWQIPQFYGKWPFVRFLGLQEPASVLFSLFNLLAHVRNLRKFRREVRPDSPCYKIWHLFSAVAINAWIWSIVFHARDNPLTELLDYSFAYSMVLMTLYCMVMRMLHKYSWLLKAFISLAFLSYFINYFVYITVGRFSYSLNMTTNLVTGALSALGWFLWSFRVRKQRPYYRKILGFYLLLGMSMSLELLDFPPIFWILDAHALWHLSTTFIMNPLYSFAIDDCRLLRTEKYYESVGYDKEI
;
A
#
# COMPACT_ATOMS: atom_id res chain seq x y z
N MET A 1 -8.95 11.65 29.68
CA MET A 1 -9.31 10.91 28.46
C MET A 1 -9.86 11.82 27.36
N LEU A 2 -10.71 12.79 27.65
CA LEU A 2 -11.22 13.76 26.64
C LEU A 2 -10.12 14.67 26.04
N THR A 3 -9.12 15.06 26.83
CA THR A 3 -8.02 15.93 26.36
C THR A 3 -7.07 15.26 25.36
N VAL A 4 -6.91 13.92 25.38
CA VAL A 4 -6.07 13.19 24.44
C VAL A 4 -6.78 13.06 23.07
N VAL A 5 -8.11 12.92 23.07
CA VAL A 5 -8.91 12.87 21.84
C VAL A 5 -8.94 14.23 21.16
N GLN A 6 -9.03 15.32 21.92
CA GLN A 6 -8.96 16.69 21.38
C GLN A 6 -7.57 17.04 20.82
N SER A 7 -6.50 16.56 21.45
CA SER A 7 -5.12 16.74 20.92
C SER A 7 -4.90 15.94 19.62
N PHE A 8 -5.57 14.81 19.46
CA PHE A 8 -5.53 14.02 18.21
C PHE A 8 -6.21 14.75 17.05
N PHE A 9 -7.30 15.48 17.30
CA PHE A 9 -7.96 16.31 16.30
C PHE A 9 -7.14 17.56 15.92
N ILE A 10 -6.39 18.15 16.85
CA ILE A 10 -5.60 19.37 16.60
C ILE A 10 -4.36 19.07 15.76
N VAL A 11 -3.72 17.89 15.89
CA VAL A 11 -2.59 17.47 15.04
C VAL A 11 -3.02 17.26 13.58
N CYS A 12 -4.26 16.85 13.33
CA CYS A 12 -4.79 16.72 11.97
C CYS A 12 -5.07 18.07 11.28
N ILE A 13 -5.23 19.17 12.02
CA ILE A 13 -5.58 20.49 11.46
C ILE A 13 -4.33 21.30 11.06
N PHE A 14 -3.16 21.03 11.65
CA PHE A 14 -1.92 21.77 11.35
C PHE A 14 -1.10 21.23 10.16
N SER A 15 -1.57 20.19 9.47
CA SER A 15 -0.87 19.58 8.31
C SER A 15 -1.29 20.16 6.95
N SER A 16 -1.99 21.27 6.90
CA SER A 16 -2.56 21.80 5.64
C SER A 16 -1.59 22.64 4.78
N SER A 17 -0.27 22.57 4.96
CA SER A 17 0.68 23.42 4.24
C SER A 17 1.84 22.69 3.54
N PHE A 18 1.76 21.38 3.29
CA PHE A 18 2.67 20.69 2.38
C PHE A 18 1.89 20.15 1.19
N THR A 19 1.34 21.03 0.38
CA THR A 19 0.89 20.70 -0.97
C THR A 19 2.10 20.78 -1.91
N LEU A 20 2.91 19.75 -1.96
CA LEU A 20 3.51 19.34 -3.22
C LEU A 20 2.36 18.80 -4.06
N VAL A 21 1.60 19.70 -4.67
CA VAL A 21 0.73 19.38 -5.78
C VAL A 21 1.68 19.05 -6.93
N LEU A 22 2.04 17.77 -7.08
CA LEU A 22 2.58 17.24 -8.31
C LEU A 22 1.46 17.42 -9.34
N SER A 23 1.55 18.51 -10.07
CA SER A 23 0.58 18.90 -11.08
C SER A 23 0.76 17.93 -12.24
N SER A 24 -0.21 17.05 -12.45
CA SER A 24 -0.36 16.33 -13.71
C SER A 24 -0.48 17.35 -14.83
N ASN A 25 0.54 17.51 -15.62
CA ASN A 25 0.61 18.53 -16.66
C ASN A 25 0.30 17.97 -18.06
N GLY A 26 0.48 16.67 -18.28
CA GLY A 26 0.32 16.02 -19.57
C GLY A 26 -1.12 16.04 -20.07
N ASP A 27 -2.04 15.53 -19.25
CA ASP A 27 -3.46 15.45 -19.56
C ASP A 27 -4.17 16.81 -19.64
N ARG A 28 -3.55 17.89 -19.12
CA ARG A 28 -4.06 19.27 -19.19
C ARG A 28 -3.60 20.02 -20.43
N THR A 29 -2.63 19.50 -21.18
CA THR A 29 -2.14 20.16 -22.37
C THR A 29 -3.20 20.19 -23.48
N SER A 30 -3.27 21.29 -24.21
CA SER A 30 -4.16 21.39 -25.39
C SER A 30 -3.76 20.38 -26.47
N PHE A 31 -2.48 20.01 -26.57
CA PHE A 31 -2.00 19.01 -27.49
C PHE A 31 -2.60 17.63 -27.19
N PHE A 32 -2.51 17.16 -25.95
CA PHE A 32 -3.11 15.89 -25.51
C PHE A 32 -4.64 15.89 -25.71
N ASN A 33 -5.33 16.93 -25.23
CA ASN A 33 -6.78 17.03 -25.31
C ASN A 33 -7.30 17.09 -26.76
N ASN A 34 -6.60 17.76 -27.66
CA ASN A 34 -6.97 17.78 -29.07
C ASN A 34 -6.74 16.41 -29.73
N CYS A 35 -5.61 15.75 -29.42
CA CYS A 35 -5.34 14.39 -29.88
C CYS A 35 -6.44 13.44 -29.42
N LEU A 36 -6.78 13.44 -28.13
CA LEU A 36 -7.77 12.55 -27.53
C LEU A 36 -9.15 12.72 -28.19
N ARG A 37 -9.67 13.95 -28.25
CA ARG A 37 -10.97 14.23 -28.88
C ARG A 37 -11.02 13.81 -30.35
N ASN A 38 -9.93 14.03 -31.09
CA ASN A 38 -9.89 13.63 -32.49
C ASN A 38 -9.83 12.11 -32.65
N CYS A 39 -9.03 11.43 -31.80
CA CYS A 39 -8.90 9.98 -31.81
C CYS A 39 -10.27 9.32 -31.47
N GLU A 40 -10.90 9.72 -30.39
CA GLU A 40 -12.18 9.16 -29.95
C GLU A 40 -13.27 9.36 -31.02
N ARG A 41 -13.38 10.58 -31.59
CA ARG A 41 -14.38 10.88 -32.62
C ARG A 41 -14.18 10.05 -33.90
N GLN A 42 -12.93 9.74 -34.25
CA GLN A 42 -12.63 9.05 -35.52
C GLN A 42 -12.64 7.52 -35.35
N ASN A 43 -12.35 6.99 -34.18
CA ASN A 43 -12.07 5.58 -34.00
C ASN A 43 -13.02 4.85 -33.04
N CYS A 44 -13.71 5.58 -32.16
CA CYS A 44 -14.50 4.95 -31.12
C CYS A 44 -16.00 5.07 -31.40
N SER A 45 -16.76 4.10 -30.87
CA SER A 45 -18.22 4.18 -30.75
C SER A 45 -18.63 5.40 -29.91
N ALA A 46 -19.89 5.81 -29.98
CA ALA A 46 -20.39 7.00 -29.28
C ALA A 46 -20.24 6.93 -27.74
N ASP A 47 -20.20 5.72 -27.16
CA ASP A 47 -19.97 5.45 -25.74
C ASP A 47 -18.47 5.30 -25.39
N GLY A 48 -17.58 5.33 -26.40
CA GLY A 48 -16.13 5.20 -26.21
C GLY A 48 -15.66 3.77 -25.92
N LEU A 49 -16.53 2.78 -25.90
CA LEU A 49 -16.21 1.43 -25.47
C LEU A 49 -15.56 0.61 -26.60
N GLU A 50 -16.19 0.64 -27.79
CA GLU A 50 -15.78 -0.21 -28.90
C GLU A 50 -15.00 0.57 -29.96
N ILE A 51 -14.07 -0.13 -30.63
CA ILE A 51 -13.35 0.40 -31.79
C ILE A 51 -14.24 0.25 -33.02
N GLN A 52 -14.49 1.33 -33.75
CA GLN A 52 -15.29 1.28 -34.97
C GLN A 52 -14.64 0.33 -36.01
N GLU A 53 -15.44 -0.36 -36.78
CA GLU A 53 -14.95 -1.34 -37.77
C GLU A 53 -13.91 -0.77 -38.74
N GLN A 54 -14.07 0.50 -39.13
CA GLN A 54 -13.11 1.20 -39.99
C GLN A 54 -11.75 1.44 -39.33
N ALA A 55 -11.71 1.52 -38.01
CA ALA A 55 -10.50 1.76 -37.21
C ALA A 55 -9.79 0.47 -36.76
N VAL A 56 -10.44 -0.69 -36.79
CA VAL A 56 -9.88 -2.00 -36.40
C VAL A 56 -8.59 -2.32 -37.19
N LYS A 57 -8.45 -1.81 -38.39
CA LYS A 57 -7.24 -1.98 -39.21
C LYS A 57 -6.00 -1.30 -38.58
N TYR A 58 -6.19 -0.25 -37.80
CA TYR A 58 -5.13 0.57 -37.19
C TYR A 58 -4.92 0.29 -35.70
N TYR A 59 -5.94 -0.23 -35.01
CA TYR A 59 -5.92 -0.51 -33.57
C TYR A 59 -6.23 -2.01 -33.33
N GLN A 60 -5.19 -2.82 -33.41
CA GLN A 60 -5.31 -4.25 -33.08
C GLN A 60 -5.07 -4.46 -31.60
N GLN A 61 -6.15 -4.64 -30.85
CA GLN A 61 -6.04 -5.07 -29.47
C GLN A 61 -5.59 -6.53 -29.40
N THR A 62 -4.60 -6.78 -28.54
CA THR A 62 -4.17 -8.16 -28.24
C THR A 62 -5.24 -8.88 -27.38
N VAL A 63 -5.11 -10.20 -27.28
CA VAL A 63 -5.97 -10.99 -26.37
C VAL A 63 -5.85 -10.50 -24.92
N PHE A 64 -4.65 -10.06 -24.52
CA PHE A 64 -4.40 -9.53 -23.19
C PHE A 64 -5.07 -8.17 -22.96
N ASP A 65 -5.09 -7.29 -23.95
CA ASP A 65 -5.79 -6.00 -23.85
C ASP A 65 -7.30 -6.20 -23.65
N LYS A 66 -7.88 -7.14 -24.39
CA LYS A 66 -9.29 -7.52 -24.24
C LYS A 66 -9.57 -8.13 -22.86
N LEU A 67 -8.68 -8.99 -22.34
CA LEU A 67 -8.79 -9.57 -21.01
C LEU A 67 -8.75 -8.50 -19.92
N MET A 68 -7.91 -7.48 -20.08
CA MET A 68 -7.81 -6.32 -19.19
C MET A 68 -8.91 -5.28 -19.44
N GLN A 69 -9.83 -5.54 -20.36
CA GLN A 69 -10.97 -4.65 -20.67
C GLN A 69 -10.53 -3.23 -21.07
N TRP A 70 -9.45 -3.11 -21.87
CA TRP A 70 -9.04 -1.84 -22.44
C TRP A 70 -10.09 -1.39 -23.45
N THR A 71 -10.71 -0.23 -23.21
CA THR A 71 -11.72 0.36 -24.10
C THR A 71 -11.07 1.13 -25.26
N CYS A 72 -11.85 1.51 -26.25
CA CYS A 72 -11.36 2.38 -27.33
C CYS A 72 -10.86 3.73 -26.81
N SER A 73 -11.56 4.34 -25.87
CA SER A 73 -11.13 5.59 -25.23
C SER A 73 -9.80 5.43 -24.50
N ASP A 74 -9.58 4.31 -23.78
CA ASP A 74 -8.30 4.00 -23.13
C ASP A 74 -7.14 3.88 -24.14
N GLU A 75 -7.40 3.26 -25.30
CA GLU A 75 -6.37 3.16 -26.35
C GLU A 75 -6.06 4.53 -26.95
N CYS A 76 -7.07 5.37 -27.13
CA CYS A 76 -6.87 6.75 -27.55
C CYS A 76 -6.06 7.54 -26.53
N GLN A 77 -6.36 7.39 -25.24
CA GLN A 77 -5.60 8.02 -24.16
C GLN A 77 -4.15 7.57 -24.16
N TYR A 78 -3.91 6.27 -24.27
CA TYR A 78 -2.58 5.69 -24.32
C TYR A 78 -1.77 6.17 -25.52
N GLY A 79 -2.35 6.15 -26.73
CA GLY A 79 -1.70 6.64 -27.93
C GLY A 79 -1.40 8.14 -27.89
N CYS A 80 -2.34 8.96 -27.40
CA CYS A 80 -2.14 10.40 -27.25
C CYS A 80 -1.16 10.76 -26.13
N MET A 81 -1.08 9.97 -25.07
CA MET A 81 -0.05 10.08 -24.04
C MET A 81 1.34 9.96 -24.66
N TRP A 82 1.60 8.91 -25.43
CA TRP A 82 2.92 8.70 -26.05
C TRP A 82 3.28 9.80 -27.08
N ARG A 83 2.32 10.22 -27.90
CA ARG A 83 2.54 11.35 -28.81
C ARG A 83 2.89 12.65 -28.07
N THR A 84 2.29 12.84 -26.89
CA THR A 84 2.60 14.01 -26.05
C THR A 84 3.98 13.89 -25.43
N VAL A 85 4.36 12.69 -24.96
CA VAL A 85 5.71 12.41 -24.45
C VAL A 85 6.76 12.68 -25.52
N GLU A 86 6.59 12.17 -26.74
CA GLU A 86 7.48 12.43 -27.88
C GLU A 86 7.61 13.93 -28.15
N ALA A 87 6.48 14.66 -28.20
CA ALA A 87 6.49 16.11 -28.44
C ALA A 87 7.21 16.90 -27.33
N PHE A 88 7.20 16.42 -26.09
CA PHE A 88 7.97 17.01 -24.98
C PHE A 88 9.44 16.69 -25.09
N GLN A 89 9.79 15.45 -25.44
CA GLN A 89 11.19 15.03 -25.65
C GLN A 89 11.85 15.80 -26.80
N ASP A 90 11.17 15.98 -27.94
CA ASP A 90 11.66 16.75 -29.09
C ASP A 90 12.01 18.21 -28.73
N ARG A 91 11.33 18.74 -27.69
CA ARG A 91 11.57 20.11 -27.19
C ARG A 91 12.52 20.16 -25.99
N ASN A 92 13.09 19.02 -25.58
CA ASN A 92 13.89 18.88 -24.36
C ASN A 92 13.14 19.35 -23.10
N TRP A 93 11.82 19.16 -23.05
CA TRP A 93 11.02 19.45 -21.87
C TRP A 93 10.98 18.23 -20.95
N GLN A 94 10.67 18.45 -19.67
CA GLN A 94 10.51 17.36 -18.72
C GLN A 94 9.31 16.49 -19.11
N ILE A 95 9.45 15.17 -18.91
CA ILE A 95 8.39 14.20 -19.15
C ILE A 95 7.20 14.55 -18.25
N PRO A 96 5.98 14.72 -18.79
CA PRO A 96 4.82 15.03 -17.99
C PRO A 96 4.17 13.77 -17.41
N GLN A 97 3.47 13.94 -16.27
CA GLN A 97 2.53 12.93 -15.75
C GLN A 97 1.15 13.13 -16.42
N PHE A 98 0.39 12.03 -16.50
CA PHE A 98 -0.98 11.99 -17.02
C PHE A 98 -1.90 11.38 -15.95
N TYR A 99 -2.94 12.10 -15.58
CA TYR A 99 -3.87 11.68 -14.51
C TYR A 99 -3.15 11.28 -13.20
N GLY A 100 -2.08 11.98 -12.87
CA GLY A 100 -1.27 11.73 -11.68
C GLY A 100 -0.27 10.58 -11.78
N LYS A 101 -0.10 9.99 -12.96
CA LYS A 101 0.83 8.87 -13.20
C LYS A 101 1.85 9.17 -14.28
N TRP A 102 3.01 8.55 -14.16
CA TRP A 102 4.01 8.53 -15.22
C TRP A 102 3.53 7.71 -16.44
N PRO A 103 4.04 8.00 -17.64
CA PRO A 103 3.78 7.16 -18.81
C PRO A 103 4.54 5.84 -18.69
N PHE A 104 3.80 4.72 -18.76
CA PHE A 104 4.36 3.37 -18.77
C PHE A 104 4.10 2.65 -20.08
N VAL A 105 5.06 1.82 -20.50
CA VAL A 105 4.85 0.86 -21.58
C VAL A 105 4.07 -0.33 -21.03
N ARG A 106 2.91 -0.62 -21.61
CA ARG A 106 2.12 -1.79 -21.27
C ARG A 106 2.85 -3.07 -21.70
N PHE A 107 2.81 -4.07 -20.85
CA PHE A 107 3.33 -5.40 -21.15
C PHE A 107 2.28 -6.46 -20.86
N LEU A 108 1.90 -7.27 -21.85
CA LEU A 108 0.81 -8.24 -21.76
C LEU A 108 -0.49 -7.62 -21.25
N GLY A 109 -0.84 -6.44 -21.70
CA GLY A 109 -2.01 -5.68 -21.26
C GLY A 109 -1.92 -5.06 -19.86
N LEU A 110 -0.84 -5.32 -19.10
CA LEU A 110 -0.61 -4.74 -17.77
C LEU A 110 -0.19 -3.28 -17.87
N GLN A 111 -0.81 -2.42 -17.08
CA GLN A 111 -0.57 -0.98 -17.10
C GLN A 111 0.80 -0.60 -16.52
N GLU A 112 1.14 -1.16 -15.36
CA GLU A 112 2.38 -0.91 -14.61
C GLU A 112 3.09 -2.26 -14.32
N PRO A 113 3.78 -2.85 -15.31
CA PRO A 113 4.26 -4.23 -15.23
C PRO A 113 5.22 -4.51 -14.07
N ALA A 114 6.11 -3.55 -13.74
CA ALA A 114 7.06 -3.71 -12.64
C ALA A 114 6.34 -3.70 -11.27
N SER A 115 5.39 -2.80 -11.07
CA SER A 115 4.60 -2.73 -9.83
C SER A 115 3.76 -3.99 -9.63
N VAL A 116 3.17 -4.54 -10.70
CA VAL A 116 2.47 -5.84 -10.67
C VAL A 116 3.39 -6.96 -10.21
N LEU A 117 4.57 -7.07 -10.82
CA LEU A 117 5.54 -8.12 -10.51
C LEU A 117 6.02 -8.02 -9.06
N PHE A 118 6.33 -6.81 -8.59
CA PHE A 118 6.86 -6.62 -7.25
C PHE A 118 5.76 -6.72 -6.17
N SER A 119 4.52 -6.37 -6.50
CA SER A 119 3.35 -6.67 -5.65
C SER A 119 3.14 -8.18 -5.52
N LEU A 120 3.31 -8.95 -6.61
CA LEU A 120 3.27 -10.40 -6.55
C LEU A 120 4.41 -10.98 -5.67
N PHE A 121 5.61 -10.42 -5.72
CA PHE A 121 6.69 -10.83 -4.84
C PHE A 121 6.37 -10.59 -3.36
N ASN A 122 5.74 -9.46 -3.03
CA ASN A 122 5.25 -9.18 -1.68
C ASN A 122 4.18 -10.16 -1.24
N LEU A 123 3.18 -10.43 -2.09
CA LEU A 123 2.16 -11.44 -1.83
C LEU A 123 2.80 -12.80 -1.49
N LEU A 124 3.73 -13.26 -2.32
CA LEU A 124 4.45 -14.53 -2.11
C LEU A 124 5.31 -14.50 -0.84
N ALA A 125 5.94 -13.37 -0.53
CA ALA A 125 6.71 -13.20 0.70
C ALA A 125 5.82 -13.32 1.94
N HIS A 126 4.65 -12.69 1.96
CA HIS A 126 3.68 -12.82 3.06
C HIS A 126 3.16 -14.26 3.19
N VAL A 127 2.81 -14.93 2.10
CA VAL A 127 2.36 -16.34 2.11
C VAL A 127 3.47 -17.25 2.64
N ARG A 128 4.71 -17.08 2.19
CA ARG A 128 5.88 -17.85 2.67
C ARG A 128 6.12 -17.63 4.16
N ASN A 129 6.11 -16.39 4.61
CA ASN A 129 6.34 -16.05 6.00
C ASN A 129 5.19 -16.52 6.91
N LEU A 130 3.93 -16.47 6.46
CA LEU A 130 2.80 -17.04 7.18
C LEU A 130 2.94 -18.58 7.33
N ARG A 131 3.36 -19.28 6.27
CA ARG A 131 3.62 -20.73 6.34
C ARG A 131 4.75 -21.06 7.33
N LYS A 132 5.82 -20.24 7.35
CA LYS A 132 6.89 -20.35 8.34
C LYS A 132 6.37 -20.11 9.75
N PHE A 133 5.62 -19.03 9.97
CA PHE A 133 5.03 -18.70 11.27
C PHE A 133 4.14 -19.84 11.80
N ARG A 134 3.28 -20.42 10.96
CA ARG A 134 2.42 -21.56 11.34
C ARG A 134 3.19 -22.82 11.73
N ARG A 135 4.36 -23.05 11.15
CA ARG A 135 5.21 -24.20 11.48
C ARG A 135 5.98 -23.97 12.79
N GLU A 136 6.34 -22.73 13.06
CA GLU A 136 7.24 -22.39 14.15
C GLU A 136 6.53 -21.91 15.42
N VAL A 137 5.30 -21.47 15.34
CA VAL A 137 4.51 -20.94 16.46
C VAL A 137 3.29 -21.82 16.71
N ARG A 138 3.09 -22.23 17.95
CA ARG A 138 1.94 -23.07 18.33
C ARG A 138 0.66 -22.21 18.44
N PRO A 139 -0.52 -22.77 18.09
CA PRO A 139 -1.79 -22.03 18.12
C PRO A 139 -2.22 -21.48 19.49
N ASP A 140 -1.74 -22.08 20.58
CA ASP A 140 -1.99 -21.65 21.96
C ASP A 140 -1.10 -20.49 22.42
N SER A 141 -0.14 -20.06 21.58
CA SER A 141 0.77 -18.94 21.87
C SER A 141 0.00 -17.61 21.94
N PRO A 142 0.31 -16.74 22.92
CA PRO A 142 -0.20 -15.39 22.92
C PRO A 142 0.13 -14.66 21.60
N CYS A 143 -0.77 -13.78 21.17
CA CYS A 143 -0.64 -13.03 19.89
C CYS A 143 -0.66 -13.87 18.60
N TYR A 144 -0.79 -15.22 18.64
CA TYR A 144 -0.87 -16.06 17.44
C TYR A 144 -1.95 -15.62 16.47
N LYS A 145 -3.18 -15.42 16.95
CA LYS A 145 -4.32 -14.99 16.13
C LYS A 145 -4.13 -13.60 15.53
N ILE A 146 -3.46 -12.69 16.26
CA ILE A 146 -3.21 -11.32 15.83
C ILE A 146 -2.26 -11.30 14.61
N TRP A 147 -1.17 -12.07 14.66
CA TRP A 147 -0.24 -12.19 13.55
C TRP A 147 -0.81 -12.93 12.34
N HIS A 148 -1.76 -13.85 12.55
CA HIS A 148 -2.54 -14.43 11.45
C HIS A 148 -3.43 -13.40 10.78
N LEU A 149 -4.13 -12.59 11.58
CA LEU A 149 -4.97 -11.50 11.06
C LEU A 149 -4.12 -10.49 10.28
N PHE A 150 -2.96 -10.09 10.82
CA PHE A 150 -2.01 -9.26 10.10
C PHE A 150 -1.65 -9.85 8.74
N SER A 151 -1.30 -11.14 8.71
CA SER A 151 -0.93 -11.81 7.46
C SER A 151 -2.08 -11.85 6.45
N ALA A 152 -3.31 -12.09 6.91
CA ALA A 152 -4.49 -12.11 6.04
C ALA A 152 -4.78 -10.72 5.44
N VAL A 153 -4.70 -9.67 6.27
CA VAL A 153 -4.86 -8.27 5.82
C VAL A 153 -3.78 -7.89 4.82
N ALA A 154 -2.52 -8.25 5.09
CA ALA A 154 -1.41 -7.96 4.17
C ALA A 154 -1.53 -8.71 2.84
N ILE A 155 -1.92 -9.98 2.85
CA ILE A 155 -2.19 -10.76 1.63
C ILE A 155 -3.30 -10.12 0.81
N ASN A 156 -4.39 -9.69 1.46
CA ASN A 156 -5.49 -9.00 0.79
C ASN A 156 -5.03 -7.66 0.18
N ALA A 157 -4.25 -6.86 0.90
CA ALA A 157 -3.71 -5.61 0.38
C ALA A 157 -2.86 -5.84 -0.89
N TRP A 158 -1.97 -6.82 -0.88
CA TRP A 158 -1.13 -7.11 -2.05
C TRP A 158 -1.90 -7.71 -3.23
N ILE A 159 -3.02 -8.41 -2.99
CA ILE A 159 -3.92 -8.84 -4.08
C ILE A 159 -4.51 -7.61 -4.78
N TRP A 160 -5.04 -6.64 -4.04
CA TRP A 160 -5.61 -5.44 -4.64
C TRP A 160 -4.57 -4.54 -5.27
N SER A 161 -3.36 -4.48 -4.74
CA SER A 161 -2.23 -3.80 -5.37
C SER A 161 -1.89 -4.41 -6.73
N ILE A 162 -1.83 -5.75 -6.85
CA ILE A 162 -1.66 -6.42 -8.14
C ILE A 162 -2.77 -6.03 -9.13
N VAL A 163 -4.03 -6.04 -8.68
CA VAL A 163 -5.19 -5.75 -9.53
C VAL A 163 -5.17 -4.29 -10.00
N PHE A 164 -4.89 -3.35 -9.11
CA PHE A 164 -4.82 -1.92 -9.41
C PHE A 164 -3.71 -1.60 -10.42
N HIS A 165 -2.48 -2.08 -10.17
CA HIS A 165 -1.36 -1.86 -11.08
C HIS A 165 -1.50 -2.60 -12.41
N ALA A 166 -2.26 -3.71 -12.44
CA ALA A 166 -2.58 -4.38 -13.70
C ALA A 166 -3.55 -3.54 -14.54
N ARG A 167 -4.57 -2.97 -13.91
CA ARG A 167 -5.59 -2.15 -14.58
C ARG A 167 -6.17 -1.14 -13.60
N ASP A 168 -5.78 0.11 -13.76
CA ASP A 168 -6.30 1.23 -12.99
C ASP A 168 -7.72 1.60 -13.44
N ASN A 169 -8.61 1.64 -12.48
CA ASN A 169 -9.95 2.21 -12.60
C ASN A 169 -10.43 2.65 -11.20
N PRO A 170 -11.50 3.45 -11.08
CA PRO A 170 -11.93 4.01 -9.80
C PRO A 170 -12.17 2.98 -8.70
N LEU A 171 -12.61 1.76 -9.04
CA LEU A 171 -12.82 0.69 -8.06
C LEU A 171 -11.51 0.07 -7.59
N THR A 172 -10.61 -0.26 -8.52
CA THR A 172 -9.33 -0.88 -8.19
C THR A 172 -8.43 0.09 -7.42
N GLU A 173 -8.45 1.37 -7.77
CA GLU A 173 -7.79 2.45 -7.04
C GLU A 173 -8.30 2.55 -5.60
N LEU A 174 -9.63 2.65 -5.42
CA LEU A 174 -10.25 2.72 -4.10
C LEU A 174 -9.86 1.52 -3.22
N LEU A 175 -9.88 0.32 -3.78
CA LEU A 175 -9.61 -0.90 -3.02
C LEU A 175 -8.12 -1.04 -2.69
N ASP A 176 -7.21 -0.69 -3.61
CA ASP A 176 -5.79 -0.68 -3.33
C ASP A 176 -5.43 0.27 -2.20
N TYR A 177 -5.82 1.53 -2.29
CA TYR A 177 -5.55 2.52 -1.23
C TYR A 177 -6.18 2.15 0.11
N SER A 178 -7.41 1.62 0.09
CA SER A 178 -8.09 1.20 1.32
C SER A 178 -7.37 0.05 2.01
N PHE A 179 -7.02 -0.97 1.25
CA PHE A 179 -6.40 -2.16 1.82
C PHE A 179 -4.91 -1.97 2.12
N ALA A 180 -4.20 -1.13 1.37
CA ALA A 180 -2.86 -0.68 1.74
C ALA A 180 -2.89 0.04 3.11
N TYR A 181 -3.84 0.96 3.32
CA TYR A 181 -4.03 1.59 4.62
C TYR A 181 -4.41 0.58 5.71
N SER A 182 -5.27 -0.39 5.42
CA SER A 182 -5.62 -1.43 6.39
C SER A 182 -4.40 -2.21 6.90
N MET A 183 -3.41 -2.46 6.03
CA MET A 183 -2.15 -3.12 6.38
C MET A 183 -1.31 -2.24 7.33
N VAL A 184 -1.22 -0.94 7.07
CA VAL A 184 -0.51 0.01 7.94
C VAL A 184 -1.22 0.12 9.30
N LEU A 185 -2.53 0.27 9.31
CA LEU A 185 -3.34 0.29 10.54
C LEU A 185 -3.19 -0.99 11.35
N MET A 186 -3.08 -2.14 10.66
CA MET A 186 -2.89 -3.43 11.29
C MET A 186 -1.52 -3.55 11.98
N THR A 187 -0.46 -2.87 11.52
CA THR A 187 0.82 -2.82 12.24
C THR A 187 0.68 -2.10 13.59
N LEU A 188 -0.06 -0.99 13.61
CA LEU A 188 -0.39 -0.27 14.86
C LEU A 188 -1.26 -1.13 15.78
N TYR A 189 -2.26 -1.80 15.25
CA TYR A 189 -3.11 -2.73 16.00
C TYR A 189 -2.28 -3.87 16.64
N CYS A 190 -1.38 -4.49 15.90
CA CYS A 190 -0.47 -5.52 16.42
C CYS A 190 0.37 -4.99 17.58
N MET A 191 0.89 -3.77 17.47
CA MET A 191 1.65 -3.11 18.54
C MET A 191 0.79 -2.94 19.79
N VAL A 192 -0.39 -2.33 19.67
CA VAL A 192 -1.31 -2.08 20.81
C VAL A 192 -1.73 -3.40 21.45
N MET A 193 -2.16 -4.38 20.67
CA MET A 193 -2.60 -5.67 21.19
C MET A 193 -1.46 -6.46 21.85
N ARG A 194 -0.20 -6.29 21.34
CA ARG A 194 0.96 -6.86 22.00
C ARG A 194 1.21 -6.24 23.38
N MET A 195 1.02 -4.91 23.53
CA MET A 195 1.14 -4.24 24.82
C MET A 195 0.03 -4.70 25.79
N LEU A 196 -1.15 -4.96 25.25
CA LEU A 196 -2.33 -5.37 26.02
C LEU A 196 -2.44 -6.88 26.23
N HIS A 197 -1.43 -7.70 25.90
CA HIS A 197 -1.57 -9.16 25.91
C HIS A 197 -1.96 -9.75 27.29
N LYS A 198 -1.52 -9.15 28.39
CA LYS A 198 -1.86 -9.55 29.78
C LYS A 198 -3.16 -8.95 30.31
N TYR A 199 -3.76 -7.99 29.63
CA TYR A 199 -5.00 -7.33 30.06
C TYR A 199 -6.25 -8.16 29.74
N SER A 200 -7.39 -7.74 30.29
CA SER A 200 -8.68 -8.43 30.13
C SER A 200 -9.11 -8.56 28.67
N TRP A 201 -9.91 -9.59 28.39
CA TRP A 201 -10.45 -9.78 27.04
C TRP A 201 -11.44 -8.68 26.65
N LEU A 202 -12.18 -8.10 27.62
CA LEU A 202 -13.12 -7.00 27.39
C LEU A 202 -12.40 -5.75 26.88
N LEU A 203 -11.25 -5.38 27.48
CA LEU A 203 -10.45 -4.25 27.01
C LEU A 203 -9.94 -4.50 25.58
N LYS A 204 -9.45 -5.72 25.31
CA LYS A 204 -8.99 -6.09 23.96
C LYS A 204 -10.12 -6.02 22.94
N ALA A 205 -11.32 -6.50 23.28
CA ALA A 205 -12.49 -6.43 22.42
C ALA A 205 -12.92 -4.97 22.15
N PHE A 206 -12.94 -4.12 23.18
CA PHE A 206 -13.24 -2.70 23.03
C PHE A 206 -12.24 -2.00 22.09
N ILE A 207 -10.95 -2.23 22.27
CA ILE A 207 -9.91 -1.66 21.41
C ILE A 207 -10.03 -2.20 19.96
N SER A 208 -10.31 -3.49 19.80
CA SER A 208 -10.52 -4.08 18.47
C SER A 208 -11.70 -3.44 17.73
N LEU A 209 -12.81 -3.21 18.45
CA LEU A 209 -13.98 -2.53 17.90
C LEU A 209 -13.66 -1.07 17.51
N ALA A 210 -12.88 -0.36 18.34
CA ALA A 210 -12.44 1.00 18.02
C ALA A 210 -11.59 1.06 16.74
N PHE A 211 -10.62 0.14 16.56
CA PHE A 211 -9.84 0.04 15.34
C PHE A 211 -10.70 -0.28 14.12
N LEU A 212 -11.62 -1.23 14.25
CA LEU A 212 -12.54 -1.60 13.18
C LEU A 212 -13.45 -0.42 12.80
N SER A 213 -14.05 0.26 13.78
CA SER A 213 -14.88 1.44 13.57
C SER A 213 -14.10 2.57 12.87
N TYR A 214 -12.86 2.78 13.30
CA TYR A 214 -11.98 3.77 12.66
C TYR A 214 -11.70 3.42 11.19
N PHE A 215 -11.38 2.15 10.90
CA PHE A 215 -11.16 1.70 9.52
C PHE A 215 -12.42 1.84 8.66
N ILE A 216 -13.59 1.46 9.19
CA ILE A 216 -14.87 1.61 8.47
C ILE A 216 -15.14 3.09 8.16
N ASN A 217 -14.95 3.99 9.14
CA ASN A 217 -15.10 5.42 8.91
C ASN A 217 -14.16 5.95 7.84
N TYR A 218 -12.89 5.54 7.87
CA TYR A 218 -11.92 5.89 6.83
C TYR A 218 -12.38 5.38 5.46
N PHE A 219 -12.78 4.11 5.34
CA PHE A 219 -13.25 3.52 4.11
C PHE A 219 -14.48 4.24 3.54
N VAL A 220 -15.47 4.51 4.38
CA VAL A 220 -16.67 5.28 3.99
C VAL A 220 -16.28 6.68 3.53
N TYR A 221 -15.38 7.34 4.24
CA TYR A 221 -14.93 8.69 3.89
C TYR A 221 -14.30 8.75 2.50
N ILE A 222 -13.40 7.83 2.16
CA ILE A 222 -12.75 7.82 0.85
C ILE A 222 -13.65 7.29 -0.28
N THR A 223 -14.72 6.54 0.06
CA THR A 223 -15.70 6.03 -0.91
C THR A 223 -16.75 7.06 -1.26
N VAL A 224 -17.30 7.76 -0.26
CA VAL A 224 -18.39 8.74 -0.44
C VAL A 224 -17.84 10.14 -0.72
N GLY A 225 -16.67 10.46 -0.17
CA GLY A 225 -16.00 11.74 -0.34
C GLY A 225 -15.24 11.84 -1.68
N ARG A 226 -14.63 13.01 -1.90
CA ARG A 226 -13.63 13.12 -2.97
C ARG A 226 -12.34 12.49 -2.49
N PHE A 227 -11.89 11.44 -3.14
CA PHE A 227 -10.60 10.84 -2.84
C PHE A 227 -9.50 11.90 -2.85
N SER A 228 -8.70 11.92 -1.80
CA SER A 228 -7.55 12.82 -1.66
C SER A 228 -6.30 12.00 -1.37
N TYR A 229 -5.40 11.94 -2.35
CA TYR A 229 -4.10 11.28 -2.20
C TYR A 229 -3.31 11.84 -1.00
N SER A 230 -3.31 13.16 -0.82
CA SER A 230 -2.62 13.82 0.30
C SER A 230 -3.17 13.37 1.65
N LEU A 231 -4.48 13.25 1.79
CA LEU A 231 -5.09 12.75 3.03
C LEU A 231 -4.71 11.30 3.28
N ASN A 232 -4.80 10.45 2.24
CA ASN A 232 -4.39 9.04 2.34
C ASN A 232 -2.92 8.92 2.76
N MET A 233 -2.01 9.63 2.11
CA MET A 233 -0.58 9.63 2.44
C MET A 233 -0.33 10.09 3.88
N THR A 234 -0.93 11.21 4.29
CA THR A 234 -0.80 11.74 5.66
C THR A 234 -1.31 10.73 6.69
N THR A 235 -2.46 10.10 6.46
CA THR A 235 -3.03 9.11 7.37
C THR A 235 -2.13 7.89 7.50
N ASN A 236 -1.57 7.40 6.40
CA ASN A 236 -0.58 6.31 6.39
C ASN A 236 0.68 6.67 7.17
N LEU A 237 1.26 7.85 6.92
CA LEU A 237 2.47 8.33 7.61
C LEU A 237 2.26 8.47 9.12
N VAL A 238 1.16 9.10 9.54
CA VAL A 238 0.85 9.30 10.96
C VAL A 238 0.65 7.94 11.65
N THR A 239 -0.13 7.06 11.06
CA THR A 239 -0.39 5.72 11.62
C THR A 239 0.89 4.89 11.71
N GLY A 240 1.70 4.90 10.65
CA GLY A 240 3.00 4.23 10.62
C GLY A 240 3.98 4.78 11.65
N ALA A 241 4.05 6.11 11.80
CA ALA A 241 4.89 6.77 12.79
C ALA A 241 4.48 6.43 14.23
N LEU A 242 3.16 6.40 14.52
CA LEU A 242 2.66 5.98 15.84
C LEU A 242 3.01 4.53 16.15
N SER A 243 2.90 3.65 15.17
CA SER A 243 3.30 2.25 15.31
C SER A 243 4.81 2.12 15.55
N ALA A 244 5.63 2.82 14.78
CA ALA A 244 7.08 2.84 14.96
C ALA A 244 7.50 3.37 16.34
N LEU A 245 6.90 4.48 16.77
CA LEU A 245 7.14 5.07 18.10
C LEU A 245 6.79 4.09 19.22
N GLY A 246 5.63 3.44 19.13
CA GLY A 246 5.22 2.45 20.14
C GLY A 246 6.18 1.27 20.24
N TRP A 247 6.63 0.72 19.10
CA TRP A 247 7.62 -0.34 19.09
C TRP A 247 9.02 0.12 19.53
N PHE A 248 9.40 1.35 19.22
CA PHE A 248 10.65 1.93 19.70
C PHE A 248 10.66 2.06 21.23
N LEU A 249 9.61 2.63 21.82
CA LEU A 249 9.48 2.77 23.28
C LEU A 249 9.45 1.41 23.98
N TRP A 250 8.72 0.44 23.42
CA TRP A 250 8.72 -0.93 23.93
C TRP A 250 10.11 -1.55 23.86
N SER A 251 10.80 -1.42 22.73
CA SER A 251 12.15 -1.98 22.55
C SER A 251 13.15 -1.40 23.55
N PHE A 252 13.06 -0.08 23.78
CA PHE A 252 13.93 0.57 24.78
C PHE A 252 13.72 0.02 26.18
N ARG A 253 12.46 -0.23 26.55
CA ARG A 253 12.11 -0.79 27.86
C ARG A 253 12.58 -2.22 28.06
N VAL A 254 12.51 -3.07 27.00
CA VAL A 254 12.73 -4.52 27.11
C VAL A 254 14.10 -4.98 26.57
N ARG A 255 14.97 -4.08 26.15
CA ARG A 255 16.23 -4.37 25.42
C ARG A 255 17.17 -5.35 26.17
N LYS A 256 17.14 -5.34 27.50
CA LYS A 256 17.97 -6.23 28.32
C LYS A 256 17.38 -7.64 28.44
N GLN A 257 16.08 -7.78 28.35
CA GLN A 257 15.34 -9.02 28.57
C GLN A 257 14.96 -9.74 27.29
N ARG A 258 14.84 -9.01 26.17
CA ARG A 258 14.31 -9.51 24.89
C ARG A 258 15.22 -9.14 23.74
N PRO A 259 16.34 -9.85 23.51
CA PRO A 259 17.36 -9.47 22.52
C PRO A 259 16.84 -9.42 21.07
N TYR A 260 15.74 -10.11 20.78
CA TYR A 260 15.06 -10.08 19.48
C TYR A 260 14.37 -8.74 19.15
N TYR A 261 14.30 -7.78 20.11
CA TYR A 261 13.79 -6.42 19.85
C TYR A 261 14.47 -5.75 18.66
N ARG A 262 15.72 -6.11 18.38
CA ARG A 262 16.49 -5.57 17.24
C ARG A 262 15.82 -5.86 15.89
N LYS A 263 15.04 -6.94 15.79
CA LYS A 263 14.35 -7.32 14.55
C LYS A 263 13.22 -6.35 14.21
N ILE A 264 12.44 -5.93 15.21
CA ILE A 264 11.36 -4.96 14.98
C ILE A 264 11.94 -3.56 14.74
N LEU A 265 13.02 -3.17 15.41
CA LEU A 265 13.68 -1.91 15.11
C LEU A 265 14.30 -1.93 13.70
N GLY A 266 14.94 -3.03 13.30
CA GLY A 266 15.47 -3.21 11.94
C GLY A 266 14.35 -3.11 10.88
N PHE A 267 13.19 -3.70 11.15
CA PHE A 267 12.03 -3.56 10.27
C PHE A 267 11.63 -2.10 10.06
N TYR A 268 11.43 -1.32 11.14
CA TYR A 268 11.03 0.08 11.00
C TYR A 268 12.12 0.97 10.42
N LEU A 269 13.39 0.69 10.71
CA LEU A 269 14.51 1.40 10.09
C LEU A 269 14.52 1.18 8.56
N LEU A 270 14.45 -0.08 8.12
CA LEU A 270 14.41 -0.42 6.70
C LEU A 270 13.16 0.12 6.01
N LEU A 271 12.00 0.07 6.67
CA LEU A 271 10.77 0.64 6.16
C LEU A 271 10.88 2.17 6.00
N GLY A 272 11.44 2.86 6.99
CA GLY A 272 11.69 4.30 6.92
C GLY A 272 12.66 4.68 5.79
N MET A 273 13.72 3.92 5.60
CA MET A 273 14.64 4.11 4.46
C MET A 273 13.95 3.85 3.12
N SER A 274 13.10 2.83 3.05
CA SER A 274 12.34 2.50 1.86
C SER A 274 11.31 3.57 1.49
N MET A 275 10.73 4.27 2.49
CA MET A 275 9.81 5.39 2.25
C MET A 275 10.42 6.54 1.45
N SER A 276 11.75 6.68 1.43
CA SER A 276 12.39 7.67 0.56
C SER A 276 12.13 7.39 -0.93
N LEU A 277 11.97 6.13 -1.32
CA LEU A 277 11.61 5.76 -2.70
C LEU A 277 10.19 6.21 -3.06
N GLU A 278 9.25 6.14 -2.12
CA GLU A 278 7.89 6.65 -2.33
C GLU A 278 7.84 8.19 -2.46
N LEU A 279 8.81 8.89 -1.85
CA LEU A 279 8.92 10.34 -1.92
C LEU A 279 9.75 10.82 -3.13
N LEU A 280 10.56 9.94 -3.71
CA LEU A 280 11.36 10.21 -4.91
C LEU A 280 10.47 9.99 -6.13
N ASP A 281 10.01 11.06 -6.74
CA ASP A 281 9.19 10.99 -7.93
C ASP A 281 10.05 11.27 -9.18
N PHE A 282 10.29 10.24 -10.00
CA PHE A 282 11.06 10.34 -11.23
C PHE A 282 10.41 9.55 -12.39
N PRO A 283 10.59 9.99 -13.64
CA PRO A 283 10.09 9.28 -14.80
C PRO A 283 10.62 7.85 -14.89
N PRO A 284 9.77 6.87 -15.30
CA PRO A 284 10.15 5.46 -15.29
C PRO A 284 11.39 5.18 -16.16
N ILE A 285 12.36 4.49 -15.58
CA ILE A 285 13.51 3.96 -16.29
C ILE A 285 13.01 2.90 -17.27
N PHE A 286 13.39 3.03 -18.54
CA PHE A 286 12.88 2.20 -19.65
C PHE A 286 11.34 2.18 -19.76
N TRP A 287 10.67 3.19 -19.24
CA TRP A 287 9.20 3.31 -19.22
C TRP A 287 8.49 2.19 -18.46
N ILE A 288 9.18 1.52 -17.56
CA ILE A 288 8.66 0.36 -16.79
C ILE A 288 8.92 0.51 -15.31
N LEU A 289 10.09 1.05 -14.91
CA LEU A 289 10.57 1.01 -13.53
C LEU A 289 10.67 2.43 -12.94
N ASP A 290 9.71 2.80 -12.12
CA ASP A 290 9.71 4.06 -11.37
C ASP A 290 10.09 3.88 -9.89
N ALA A 291 10.10 4.97 -9.14
CA ALA A 291 10.40 4.97 -7.71
C ALA A 291 9.40 4.15 -6.91
N HIS A 292 8.12 4.20 -7.26
CA HIS A 292 7.05 3.45 -6.61
C HIS A 292 7.20 1.93 -6.80
N ALA A 293 7.52 1.48 -8.00
CA ALA A 293 7.85 0.06 -8.25
C ALA A 293 9.06 -0.40 -7.41
N LEU A 294 10.10 0.43 -7.30
CA LEU A 294 11.27 0.13 -6.45
C LEU A 294 10.90 0.05 -4.96
N TRP A 295 9.97 0.89 -4.50
CA TRP A 295 9.45 0.80 -3.15
C TRP A 295 8.74 -0.55 -2.92
N HIS A 296 7.89 -1.02 -3.85
CA HIS A 296 7.30 -2.36 -3.80
C HIS A 296 8.36 -3.47 -3.74
N LEU A 297 9.42 -3.36 -4.55
CA LEU A 297 10.51 -4.34 -4.51
C LEU A 297 11.20 -4.37 -3.14
N SER A 298 11.49 -3.20 -2.57
CA SER A 298 12.18 -3.09 -1.28
C SER A 298 11.37 -3.71 -0.14
N THR A 299 10.05 -3.48 -0.11
CA THR A 299 9.15 -4.01 0.93
C THR A 299 9.07 -5.52 0.93
N THR A 300 9.32 -6.21 -0.18
CA THR A 300 9.40 -7.67 -0.27
C THR A 300 10.39 -8.28 0.74
N PHE A 301 11.53 -7.62 0.92
CA PHE A 301 12.58 -8.11 1.82
C PHE A 301 12.39 -7.65 3.27
N ILE A 302 11.80 -6.48 3.45
CA ILE A 302 11.59 -5.82 4.75
C ILE A 302 10.62 -6.61 5.64
N MET A 303 9.73 -7.41 5.07
CA MET A 303 8.78 -8.23 5.85
C MET A 303 9.45 -9.36 6.63
N ASN A 304 10.63 -9.85 6.23
CA ASN A 304 11.30 -10.96 6.91
C ASN A 304 11.66 -10.66 8.38
N PRO A 305 12.29 -9.52 8.73
CA PRO A 305 12.52 -9.13 10.12
C PRO A 305 11.24 -9.06 10.96
N LEU A 306 10.13 -8.54 10.42
CA LEU A 306 8.86 -8.45 11.12
C LEU A 306 8.30 -9.82 11.51
N TYR A 307 8.25 -10.76 10.57
CA TYR A 307 7.78 -12.12 10.87
C TYR A 307 8.74 -12.87 11.78
N SER A 308 10.05 -12.66 11.63
CA SER A 308 11.04 -13.25 12.54
C SER A 308 10.89 -12.72 13.96
N PHE A 309 10.59 -11.43 14.12
CA PHE A 309 10.21 -10.85 15.41
C PHE A 309 8.95 -11.51 15.98
N ALA A 310 7.89 -11.62 15.17
CA ALA A 310 6.61 -12.20 15.59
C ALA A 310 6.76 -13.64 16.09
N ILE A 311 7.60 -14.44 15.42
CA ILE A 311 7.90 -15.82 15.81
C ILE A 311 8.58 -15.86 17.18
N ASP A 312 9.66 -15.11 17.37
CA ASP A 312 10.40 -15.11 18.63
C ASP A 312 9.56 -14.59 19.80
N ASP A 313 8.79 -13.52 19.55
CA ASP A 313 7.94 -12.92 20.58
C ASP A 313 6.82 -13.87 21.01
N CYS A 314 6.12 -14.51 20.07
CA CYS A 314 5.09 -15.49 20.39
C CYS A 314 5.63 -16.71 21.14
N ARG A 315 6.82 -17.18 20.77
CA ARG A 315 7.49 -18.31 21.45
C ARG A 315 7.84 -17.96 22.88
N LEU A 316 8.46 -16.80 23.10
CA LEU A 316 8.82 -16.36 24.45
C LEU A 316 7.57 -16.13 25.31
N LEU A 317 6.56 -15.44 24.79
CA LEU A 317 5.30 -15.22 25.53
C LEU A 317 4.62 -16.54 25.92
N ARG A 318 4.70 -17.56 25.09
CA ARG A 318 4.19 -18.88 25.39
C ARG A 318 4.96 -19.54 26.53
N THR A 319 6.28 -19.43 26.52
CA THR A 319 7.16 -19.94 27.56
C THR A 319 6.89 -19.23 28.89
N GLU A 320 6.75 -17.90 28.89
CA GLU A 320 6.38 -17.12 30.09
C GLU A 320 5.01 -17.56 30.65
N LYS A 321 4.00 -17.69 29.78
CA LYS A 321 2.67 -18.18 30.17
C LYS A 321 2.71 -19.57 30.80
N TYR A 322 3.56 -20.47 30.31
CA TYR A 322 3.74 -21.79 30.88
C TYR A 322 4.35 -21.72 32.29
N TYR A 323 5.41 -20.95 32.50
CA TYR A 323 6.04 -20.78 33.82
C TYR A 323 5.07 -20.13 34.83
N GLU A 324 4.32 -19.12 34.43
CA GLU A 324 3.26 -18.51 35.24
C GLU A 324 2.21 -19.56 35.69
N SER A 325 1.84 -20.49 34.80
CA SER A 325 0.83 -21.53 35.10
C SER A 325 1.31 -22.63 36.05
N VAL A 326 2.62 -22.85 36.16
CA VAL A 326 3.23 -23.85 37.05
C VAL A 326 3.80 -23.23 38.33
N GLY A 327 3.51 -21.94 38.59
CA GLY A 327 3.93 -21.25 39.82
C GLY A 327 5.43 -20.98 39.91
N TYR A 328 6.15 -20.97 38.77
CA TYR A 328 7.58 -20.67 38.73
C TYR A 328 7.77 -19.18 38.46
N ASP A 329 7.92 -18.38 39.52
CA ASP A 329 8.37 -16.99 39.39
C ASP A 329 9.84 -16.99 38.94
N LYS A 330 10.11 -16.81 37.67
CA LYS A 330 11.43 -16.40 37.23
C LYS A 330 11.57 -14.91 37.49
N GLU A 331 12.35 -14.55 38.47
CA GLU A 331 13.07 -13.27 38.46
C GLU A 331 13.95 -13.25 37.21
N ILE A 332 13.44 -12.63 36.14
CA ILE A 332 14.16 -12.36 34.89
C ILE A 332 14.42 -10.87 34.75
#